data_acc1a00c803e33b99cdb77bee4283584
#
_entry.id   acc1a00c803e33b99cdb77bee4283584
#
_cell.length_a   1.000
_cell.length_b   1.000
_cell.length_c   1.000
_cell.angle_alpha   90.00
_cell.angle_beta   90.00
_cell.angle_gamma   90.00
#
_symmetry.space_group_name_H-M   'P 1'
#
loop_
_entity.id
_entity.type
_entity.pdbx_description
1 polymer ?
#
loop_
_entity_poly.entity_id
_entity_poly.type
_entity_poly.pdbx_seq_one_letter_code
_entity_poly.pdbx_strand_id
1 'polypeptide(L)' 'PYPNPFNPSTLIKFAIPDASSVKIVAYDINGRYINTLINKRLDAGYHDYTWKPSGLASGIYLINVQVGDNNLTHKVMFVK' A
#
# COMPACT_ATOMS: atom_id res chain seq x y z
N PRO A 1 -8.11 18.22 18.08
CA PRO A 1 -7.53 17.48 19.18
C PRO A 1 -7.28 16.04 18.83
N TYR A 2 -8.08 15.53 17.99
CA TYR A 2 -7.90 14.17 17.53
C TYR A 2 -6.97 14.14 16.35
N PRO A 3 -6.43 12.96 16.04
CA PRO A 3 -5.79 12.79 14.76
C PRO A 3 -6.72 13.32 13.69
N ASN A 4 -6.15 14.01 12.76
CA ASN A 4 -6.95 14.64 11.73
C ASN A 4 -7.59 13.57 10.86
N PRO A 5 -8.93 13.39 10.91
CA PRO A 5 -9.58 12.38 10.12
C PRO A 5 -9.56 12.68 8.62
N PHE A 6 -9.18 13.92 8.26
CA PHE A 6 -9.13 14.31 6.85
C PHE A 6 -7.84 13.86 6.16
N ASN A 7 -6.90 13.30 6.93
CA ASN A 7 -5.64 12.82 6.39
C ASN A 7 -5.39 11.36 6.82
N PRO A 8 -6.26 10.44 6.43
CA PRO A 8 -6.05 9.07 6.81
C PRO A 8 -4.79 8.54 6.15
N SER A 9 -4.10 7.66 6.84
CA SER A 9 -2.91 7.03 6.31
C SER A 9 -2.83 5.58 6.76
N THR A 10 -2.12 4.78 6.00
CA THR A 10 -1.89 3.39 6.32
C THR A 10 -0.41 3.09 6.18
N LEU A 11 0.15 2.47 7.21
CA LEU A 11 1.53 2.02 7.18
C LEU A 11 1.58 0.60 6.61
N ILE A 12 2.31 0.44 5.52
CA ILE A 12 2.50 -0.86 4.88
C ILE A 12 3.90 -1.31 5.21
N LYS A 13 4.02 -2.45 5.91
CA LYS A 13 5.31 -3.03 6.28
C LYS A 13 5.51 -4.32 5.53
N PHE A 14 6.71 -4.52 5.04
CA PHE A 14 7.05 -5.76 4.35
C PHE A 14 8.53 -6.06 4.49
N ALA A 15 8.89 -7.32 4.28
CA ALA A 15 10.27 -7.76 4.34
C ALA A 15 10.60 -8.51 3.06
N ILE A 16 11.80 -8.27 2.53
CA ILE A 16 12.27 -8.99 1.36
C ILE A 16 13.57 -9.71 1.71
N PRO A 17 13.64 -11.03 1.44
CA PRO A 17 14.82 -11.81 1.79
C PRO A 17 16.02 -11.51 0.89
N ASP A 18 15.78 -11.12 -0.35
CA ASP A 18 16.81 -10.81 -1.33
C ASP A 18 16.44 -9.54 -2.06
N ALA A 19 17.43 -8.80 -2.54
CA ALA A 19 17.18 -7.62 -3.36
C ALA A 19 16.25 -8.02 -4.52
N SER A 20 15.17 -7.27 -4.70
CA SER A 20 14.11 -7.65 -5.63
C SER A 20 13.42 -6.42 -6.21
N SER A 21 12.80 -6.61 -7.37
CA SER A 21 11.87 -5.63 -7.89
C SER A 21 10.61 -5.68 -7.06
N VAL A 22 10.15 -4.51 -6.60
CA VAL A 22 8.97 -4.39 -5.75
C VAL A 22 7.98 -3.47 -6.41
N LYS A 23 6.74 -3.92 -6.50
CA LYS A 23 5.65 -3.11 -7.02
C LYS A 23 4.48 -3.19 -6.05
N ILE A 24 4.03 -2.03 -5.58
CA ILE A 24 2.89 -1.95 -4.68
C ILE A 24 1.84 -1.08 -5.34
N VAL A 25 0.64 -1.62 -5.50
CA VAL A 25 -0.46 -0.95 -6.20
C VAL A 25 -1.70 -0.96 -5.33
N ALA A 26 -2.39 0.16 -5.29
CA ALA A 26 -3.66 0.27 -4.59
C ALA A 26 -4.82 0.16 -5.56
N TYR A 27 -5.84 -0.60 -5.16
CA TYR A 27 -7.08 -0.79 -5.90
C TYR A 27 -8.27 -0.50 -5.00
N ASP A 28 -9.40 -0.14 -5.57
CA ASP A 28 -10.65 -0.07 -4.81
C ASP A 28 -11.22 -1.49 -4.61
N ILE A 29 -12.33 -1.58 -3.89
CA ILE A 29 -12.93 -2.87 -3.58
C ILE A 29 -13.43 -3.61 -4.82
N ASN A 30 -13.65 -2.89 -5.91
CA ASN A 30 -14.06 -3.48 -7.19
C ASN A 30 -12.89 -3.87 -8.06
N GLY A 31 -11.66 -3.70 -7.56
CA GLY A 31 -10.47 -4.06 -8.31
C GLY A 31 -10.01 -2.99 -9.29
N ARG A 32 -10.57 -1.78 -9.22
CA ARG A 32 -10.13 -0.70 -10.11
C ARG A 32 -8.85 -0.08 -9.58
N TYR A 33 -7.93 0.17 -10.50
CA TYR A 33 -6.64 0.77 -10.19
C TYR A 33 -6.83 2.17 -9.60
N ILE A 34 -6.11 2.44 -8.51
CA ILE A 34 -6.10 3.77 -7.91
C ILE A 34 -4.74 4.41 -8.07
N ASN A 35 -3.68 3.74 -7.62
CA ASN A 35 -2.37 4.37 -7.59
C ASN A 35 -1.27 3.32 -7.46
N THR A 36 -0.11 3.61 -8.05
CA THR A 36 1.09 2.82 -7.84
C THR A 36 1.92 3.51 -6.75
N LEU A 37 2.15 2.79 -5.66
CA LEU A 37 2.80 3.35 -4.49
C LEU A 37 4.32 3.20 -4.56
N ILE A 38 4.78 2.02 -4.96
CA ILE A 38 6.19 1.70 -5.15
C ILE A 38 6.33 0.91 -6.44
N ASN A 39 7.36 1.21 -7.20
CA ASN A 39 7.70 0.45 -8.39
C ASN A 39 9.19 0.61 -8.65
N LYS A 40 9.99 -0.14 -7.89
CA LYS A 40 11.45 -0.06 -8.03
C LYS A 40 12.11 -1.26 -7.37
N ARG A 41 13.41 -1.39 -7.60
CA ARG A 41 14.20 -2.42 -6.94
C ARG A 41 14.58 -1.95 -5.54
N LEU A 42 14.40 -2.82 -4.56
CA LEU A 42 14.76 -2.56 -3.17
C LEU A 42 15.75 -3.61 -2.68
N ASP A 43 16.58 -3.20 -1.71
CA ASP A 43 17.52 -4.11 -1.07
C ASP A 43 16.80 -5.06 -0.14
N ALA A 44 17.45 -6.19 0.15
CA ALA A 44 16.96 -7.11 1.18
C ALA A 44 16.77 -6.37 2.51
N GLY A 45 15.80 -6.79 3.28
CA GLY A 45 15.57 -6.25 4.61
C GLY A 45 14.13 -5.86 4.83
N TYR A 46 13.93 -5.08 5.88
CA TYR A 46 12.62 -4.61 6.27
C TYR A 46 12.38 -3.23 5.65
N HIS A 47 11.18 -3.05 5.12
CA HIS A 47 10.79 -1.80 4.50
C HIS A 47 9.42 -1.39 5.00
N ASP A 48 9.15 -0.09 4.94
CA ASP A 48 7.81 0.40 5.19
C ASP A 48 7.48 1.53 4.21
N TYR A 49 6.20 1.73 4.03
CA TYR A 49 5.69 2.79 3.18
C TYR A 49 4.41 3.30 3.81
N THR A 50 4.34 4.61 4.00
CA THR A 50 3.11 5.23 4.51
C THR A 50 2.29 5.72 3.33
N TRP A 51 1.10 5.14 3.16
CA TRP A 51 0.19 5.55 2.11
C TRP A 51 -0.76 6.59 2.65
N LYS A 52 -0.72 7.78 2.05
CA LYS A 52 -1.57 8.91 2.40
C LYS A 52 -2.37 9.32 1.19
N PRO A 53 -3.42 8.59 0.86
CA PRO A 53 -4.22 8.95 -0.30
C PRO A 53 -4.97 10.24 -0.05
N SER A 54 -5.25 10.96 -1.13
CA SER A 54 -6.11 12.13 -1.08
C SER A 54 -7.26 11.93 -2.05
N GLY A 55 -8.42 12.48 -1.70
CA GLY A 55 -9.58 12.42 -2.59
C GLY A 55 -10.29 11.08 -2.62
N LEU A 56 -9.93 10.15 -1.72
CA LEU A 56 -10.61 8.86 -1.67
C LEU A 56 -11.74 8.89 -0.64
N ALA A 57 -12.81 8.19 -0.96
CA ALA A 57 -13.92 8.00 -0.04
C ALA A 57 -13.53 7.02 1.06
N SER A 58 -14.20 7.12 2.20
CA SER A 58 -14.10 6.09 3.23
C SER A 58 -14.51 4.75 2.62
N GLY A 59 -13.81 3.71 2.97
CA GLY A 59 -14.11 2.39 2.44
C GLY A 59 -12.94 1.44 2.51
N ILE A 60 -13.11 0.31 1.86
CA ILE A 60 -12.11 -0.76 1.82
C ILE A 60 -11.33 -0.64 0.53
N TYR A 61 -10.02 -0.77 0.65
CA TYR A 61 -9.10 -0.75 -0.48
C TYR A 61 -8.18 -1.96 -0.42
N LEU A 62 -7.71 -2.38 -1.56
CA LEU A 62 -6.84 -3.54 -1.69
C LEU A 62 -5.44 -3.07 -2.06
N ILE A 63 -4.46 -3.49 -1.29
CA ILE A 63 -3.06 -3.15 -1.55
C ILE A 63 -2.36 -4.42 -1.99
N ASN A 64 -1.93 -4.42 -3.24
CA ASN A 64 -1.22 -5.56 -3.81
C ASN A 64 0.28 -5.30 -3.73
N VAL A 65 1.01 -6.20 -3.06
CA VAL A 65 2.45 -6.12 -2.92
C VAL A 65 3.06 -7.25 -3.73
N GLN A 66 3.83 -6.88 -4.73
CA GLN A 66 4.51 -7.83 -5.60
C GLN A 66 6.02 -7.70 -5.38
N VAL A 67 6.66 -8.79 -4.96
CA VAL A 67 8.09 -8.84 -4.71
C VAL A 67 8.65 -9.98 -5.56
N GLY A 68 9.38 -9.62 -6.62
CA GLY A 68 9.79 -10.61 -7.60
C GLY A 68 8.56 -11.32 -8.16
N ASP A 69 8.52 -12.63 -8.01
CA ASP A 69 7.39 -13.45 -8.47
C ASP A 69 6.33 -13.67 -7.40
N ASN A 70 6.55 -13.17 -6.20
CA ASN A 70 5.60 -13.33 -5.09
C ASN A 70 4.61 -12.18 -5.07
N ASN A 71 3.39 -12.51 -4.70
CA ASN A 71 2.27 -11.58 -4.80
C ASN A 71 1.37 -11.75 -3.58
N LEU A 72 1.07 -10.66 -2.91
CA LEU A 72 0.27 -10.69 -1.71
C LEU A 72 -0.66 -9.48 -1.71
N THR A 73 -1.92 -9.70 -1.35
CA THR A 73 -2.91 -8.63 -1.30
C THR A 73 -3.37 -8.41 0.13
N HIS A 74 -3.32 -7.17 0.57
CA HIS A 74 -3.81 -6.75 1.88
C HIS A 74 -5.05 -5.91 1.73
N LYS A 75 -5.98 -6.10 2.65
CA LYS A 75 -7.19 -5.29 2.73
C LYS A 75 -6.95 -4.20 3.76
N VAL A 76 -7.20 -2.96 3.39
CA VAL A 76 -7.10 -1.83 4.31
C VAL A 76 -8.40 -1.05 4.32
N MET A 77 -8.68 -0.39 5.42
CA MET A 77 -9.88 0.42 5.57
C MET A 77 -9.49 1.84 5.88
N PHE A 78 -10.06 2.78 5.14
CA PHE A 78 -9.95 4.20 5.45
C PHE A 78 -11.25 4.71 6.02
N VAL A 79 -11.14 5.46 7.11
CA VAL A 79 -12.28 6.13 7.73
C VAL A 79 -11.91 7.60 7.86
N LYS A 80 -12.64 8.41 7.16
CA LYS A 80 -12.45 9.86 7.24
C LYS A 80 -13.12 10.44 8.47
#